data_78e95d5cfc5c7e12450c5f2194d348ec
#
_entry.id   78e95d5cfc5c7e12450c5f2194d348ec
#
_cell.length_a   1.000
_cell.length_b   1.000
_cell.length_c   1.000
_cell.angle_alpha   90.00
_cell.angle_beta   90.00
_cell.angle_gamma   90.00
#
_symmetry.space_group_name_H-M   'P 1'
#
loop_
_entity.id
_entity.type
_entity.pdbx_description
1 polymer ?
#
loop_
_entity_poly.entity_id
_entity_poly.type
_entity_poly.pdbx_seq_one_letter_code
_entity_poly.pdbx_strand_id
1 'polypeptide(L)'
;DYTGLIICIAIIVCLLLWIGGMLLSHWYAEKYFIVSENDNPQALFGDSFGAVNALISAFAFAGVIVAIFIQRNELRLQRKDLGLQRNEFSTQNETLKLQRFENTFFNMLSLQQQIVNDLSFTDIGKERVIEDAPDPSLGRIAKEVIVDKVIKGRELFFYSFVERPHYFKLADGHTQKAEGMRQYLYFNGLSSYDDSYTPTYFDHYFRHLYTIVKFVDNADFLSFDEKYKYTTMVRATLSRHELIWLYYNGISSVGKQKFKKLIERYSLLKNIREDLLSLSKENLDIITIKGFNQKWLWGNGLSLIHI
;
A
#
# COMPACT_ATOMS: atom_id res chain seq x y z
N ASP A 1 13.01 26.34 -37.48
CA ASP A 1 14.33 25.83 -37.11
C ASP A 1 15.39 26.94 -37.16
N TYR A 2 15.53 27.65 -36.04
CA TYR A 2 16.52 28.75 -35.92
C TYR A 2 17.96 28.26 -36.06
N THR A 3 18.26 27.01 -35.78
CA THR A 3 19.58 26.39 -35.92
C THR A 3 20.05 26.36 -37.38
N GLY A 4 19.20 26.00 -38.32
CA GLY A 4 19.51 26.01 -39.74
C GLY A 4 19.80 27.43 -40.26
N LEU A 5 19.04 28.40 -39.81
CA LEU A 5 19.27 29.81 -40.16
C LEU A 5 20.61 30.32 -39.63
N ILE A 6 20.99 30.01 -38.40
CA ILE A 6 22.25 30.39 -37.77
C ILE A 6 23.42 29.77 -38.55
N ILE A 7 23.34 28.50 -38.93
CA ILE A 7 24.37 27.81 -39.72
C ILE A 7 24.52 28.48 -41.08
N CYS A 8 23.42 28.79 -41.78
CA CYS A 8 23.48 29.48 -43.08
C CYS A 8 24.13 30.87 -42.96
N ILE A 9 23.78 31.65 -41.92
CA ILE A 9 24.38 32.98 -41.67
C ILE A 9 25.89 32.83 -41.38
N ALA A 10 26.29 31.86 -40.56
CA ALA A 10 27.71 31.62 -40.27
C ALA A 10 28.52 31.27 -41.51
N ILE A 11 27.96 30.41 -42.41
CA ILE A 11 28.63 30.09 -43.69
C ILE A 11 28.75 31.30 -44.57
N ILE A 12 27.71 32.14 -44.70
CA ILE A 12 27.74 33.38 -45.49
C ILE A 12 28.82 34.34 -44.94
N VAL A 13 28.85 34.53 -43.62
CA VAL A 13 29.86 35.37 -42.97
C VAL A 13 31.29 34.87 -43.23
N CYS A 14 31.52 33.56 -43.12
CA CYS A 14 32.80 32.94 -43.44
C CYS A 14 33.21 33.15 -44.89
N LEU A 15 32.29 33.01 -45.85
CA LEU A 15 32.54 33.28 -47.27
C LEU A 15 32.86 34.76 -47.54
N LEU A 16 32.15 35.69 -46.90
CA LEU A 16 32.41 37.12 -47.04
C LEU A 16 33.78 37.50 -46.45
N LEU A 17 34.15 36.94 -45.31
CA LEU A 17 35.46 37.14 -44.70
C LEU A 17 36.58 36.59 -45.59
N TRP A 18 36.34 35.41 -46.21
CA TRP A 18 37.30 34.79 -47.11
C TRP A 18 37.52 35.63 -48.39
N ILE A 19 36.44 36.07 -49.05
CA ILE A 19 36.48 36.93 -50.23
C ILE A 19 37.12 38.31 -49.88
N GLY A 20 36.71 38.90 -48.73
CA GLY A 20 37.26 40.17 -48.24
C GLY A 20 38.75 40.07 -47.95
N GLY A 21 39.18 38.97 -47.32
CA GLY A 21 40.64 38.69 -47.07
C GLY A 21 41.42 38.56 -48.38
N MET A 22 40.83 37.90 -49.39
CA MET A 22 41.43 37.75 -50.70
C MET A 22 41.60 39.10 -51.42
N LEU A 23 40.61 39.97 -51.41
CA LEU A 23 40.60 41.29 -52.02
C LEU A 23 41.59 42.23 -51.26
N LEU A 24 41.59 42.16 -49.93
CA LEU A 24 42.50 42.99 -49.12
C LEU A 24 43.93 42.56 -49.30
N SER A 25 44.25 41.28 -49.41
CA SER A 25 45.62 40.81 -49.66
C SER A 25 46.15 41.23 -51.02
N HIS A 26 45.27 41.18 -52.05
CA HIS A 26 45.62 41.65 -53.39
C HIS A 26 45.89 43.14 -53.40
N TRP A 27 45.05 43.99 -52.83
CA TRP A 27 45.22 45.44 -52.72
C TRP A 27 46.47 45.80 -51.92
N TYR A 28 46.76 45.10 -50.81
CA TYR A 28 47.95 45.32 -49.99
C TYR A 28 49.21 44.94 -50.75
N ALA A 29 49.22 43.81 -51.45
CA ALA A 29 50.34 43.39 -52.27
C ALA A 29 50.68 44.39 -53.37
N GLU A 30 49.64 44.90 -54.06
CA GLU A 30 49.85 45.90 -55.16
C GLU A 30 50.39 47.26 -54.67
N LYS A 31 50.00 47.70 -53.44
CA LYS A 31 50.29 49.02 -52.91
C LYS A 31 51.66 49.11 -52.21
N TYR A 32 52.06 48.00 -51.53
CA TYR A 32 53.27 48.07 -50.68
C TYR A 32 54.44 47.21 -51.11
N PHE A 33 54.22 46.27 -52.02
CA PHE A 33 55.36 45.55 -52.59
C PHE A 33 55.78 46.18 -53.90
N ILE A 34 57.02 46.71 -53.89
CA ILE A 34 57.67 47.12 -55.09
C ILE A 34 58.12 45.86 -55.80
N VAL A 35 57.39 45.50 -56.86
CA VAL A 35 57.75 44.35 -57.68
C VAL A 35 59.05 44.60 -58.40
N SER A 36 60.12 43.89 -58.03
CA SER A 36 61.35 43.82 -58.80
C SER A 36 61.06 43.11 -60.10
N GLU A 37 61.73 43.52 -61.20
CA GLU A 37 61.52 43.02 -62.57
C GLU A 37 61.68 41.47 -62.70
N ASN A 38 62.18 40.78 -61.65
CA ASN A 38 62.41 39.34 -61.58
C ASN A 38 61.39 38.56 -60.66
N ASP A 39 60.47 39.22 -59.98
CA ASP A 39 59.58 38.59 -59.08
C ASP A 39 58.25 38.15 -59.79
N ASN A 40 57.89 36.91 -59.60
CA ASN A 40 56.66 36.37 -60.17
C ASN A 40 55.43 36.85 -59.34
N PRO A 41 54.58 37.75 -59.88
CA PRO A 41 53.44 38.30 -59.12
C PRO A 41 52.48 37.25 -58.56
N GLN A 42 52.45 36.09 -59.22
CA GLN A 42 51.63 34.97 -58.82
C GLN A 42 52.12 34.25 -57.56
N ALA A 43 53.44 34.21 -57.35
CA ALA A 43 54.06 33.61 -56.20
C ALA A 43 53.86 34.52 -54.95
N LEU A 44 53.99 35.82 -55.06
CA LEU A 44 53.77 36.82 -54.00
C LEU A 44 52.28 36.82 -53.56
N PHE A 45 51.38 36.70 -54.50
CA PHE A 45 49.94 36.53 -54.20
C PHE A 45 49.62 35.21 -53.45
N GLY A 46 50.25 34.13 -53.86
CA GLY A 46 50.11 32.83 -53.20
C GLY A 46 50.59 32.88 -51.75
N ASP A 47 51.71 33.50 -51.46
CA ASP A 47 52.27 33.63 -50.11
C ASP A 47 51.42 34.52 -49.19
N SER A 48 50.89 35.65 -49.69
CA SER A 48 50.02 36.51 -48.92
C SER A 48 48.70 35.86 -48.62
N PHE A 49 48.15 35.11 -49.55
CA PHE A 49 46.95 34.31 -49.38
C PHE A 49 47.13 33.12 -48.40
N GLY A 50 48.33 32.51 -48.44
CA GLY A 50 48.71 31.45 -47.49
C GLY A 50 48.72 31.96 -46.03
N ALA A 51 49.27 33.18 -45.81
CA ALA A 51 49.27 33.77 -44.47
C ALA A 51 47.86 34.05 -43.92
N VAL A 52 46.93 34.58 -44.76
CA VAL A 52 45.51 34.81 -44.35
C VAL A 52 44.81 33.50 -44.06
N ASN A 53 45.05 32.50 -44.92
CA ASN A 53 44.43 31.18 -44.72
C ASN A 53 44.94 30.51 -43.43
N ALA A 54 46.23 30.62 -43.12
CA ALA A 54 46.81 30.13 -41.88
C ALA A 54 46.23 30.82 -40.65
N LEU A 55 45.99 32.14 -40.71
CA LEU A 55 45.34 32.88 -39.62
C LEU A 55 43.89 32.44 -39.39
N ILE A 56 43.10 32.31 -40.48
CA ILE A 56 41.71 31.83 -40.39
C ILE A 56 41.68 30.43 -39.83
N SER A 57 42.56 29.56 -40.27
CA SER A 57 42.65 28.17 -39.76
C SER A 57 43.04 28.14 -38.27
N ALA A 58 43.90 29.02 -37.82
CA ALA A 58 44.25 29.16 -36.39
C ALA A 58 43.08 29.61 -35.54
N PHE A 59 42.25 30.57 -36.02
CA PHE A 59 41.03 30.98 -35.34
C PHE A 59 39.99 29.88 -35.33
N ALA A 60 39.79 29.14 -36.44
CA ALA A 60 38.87 28.01 -36.49
C ALA A 60 39.28 26.92 -35.48
N PHE A 61 40.58 26.59 -35.40
CA PHE A 61 41.10 25.62 -34.44
C PHE A 61 40.91 26.10 -32.98
N ALA A 62 41.21 27.38 -32.70
CA ALA A 62 40.97 27.98 -31.37
C ALA A 62 39.46 27.88 -31.00
N GLY A 63 38.55 28.17 -31.94
CA GLY A 63 37.12 28.02 -31.75
C GLY A 63 36.69 26.58 -31.39
N VAL A 64 37.29 25.58 -32.07
CA VAL A 64 37.03 24.16 -31.73
C VAL A 64 37.50 23.82 -30.31
N ILE A 65 38.71 24.33 -29.90
CA ILE A 65 39.21 24.10 -28.53
C ILE A 65 38.26 24.69 -27.51
N VAL A 66 37.78 25.93 -27.71
CA VAL A 66 36.80 26.57 -26.82
C VAL A 66 35.50 25.78 -26.76
N ALA A 67 34.99 25.32 -27.91
CA ALA A 67 33.79 24.50 -27.97
C ALA A 67 33.95 23.19 -27.18
N ILE A 68 35.10 22.53 -27.26
CA ILE A 68 35.41 21.32 -26.49
C ILE A 68 35.40 21.60 -24.98
N PHE A 69 35.98 22.73 -24.54
CA PHE A 69 35.97 23.12 -23.13
C PHE A 69 34.53 23.36 -22.62
N ILE A 70 33.70 24.06 -23.39
CA ILE A 70 32.30 24.30 -23.06
C ILE A 70 31.57 22.97 -22.95
N GLN A 71 31.69 22.09 -23.97
CA GLN A 71 31.04 20.77 -23.97
C GLN A 71 31.48 19.90 -22.78
N ARG A 72 32.77 19.92 -22.43
CA ARG A 72 33.25 19.19 -21.24
C ARG A 72 32.60 19.70 -19.95
N ASN A 73 32.45 21.00 -19.81
CA ASN A 73 31.82 21.60 -18.65
C ASN A 73 30.32 21.25 -18.56
N GLU A 74 29.65 21.29 -19.69
CA GLU A 74 28.23 20.90 -19.81
C GLU A 74 28.03 19.43 -19.48
N LEU A 75 28.87 18.54 -20.01
CA LEU A 75 28.83 17.11 -19.67
C LEU A 75 29.09 16.86 -18.17
N ARG A 76 29.94 17.63 -17.53
CA ARG A 76 30.18 17.54 -16.09
C ARG A 76 28.95 17.93 -15.28
N LEU A 77 28.26 19.00 -15.66
CA LEU A 77 27.01 19.43 -15.04
C LEU A 77 25.90 18.37 -15.23
N GLN A 78 25.73 17.88 -16.46
CA GLN A 78 24.73 16.82 -16.77
C GLN A 78 24.98 15.56 -15.94
N ARG A 79 26.25 15.15 -15.75
CA ARG A 79 26.56 13.99 -14.89
C ARG A 79 26.16 14.23 -13.43
N LYS A 80 26.34 15.44 -12.92
CA LYS A 80 25.92 15.81 -11.57
C LYS A 80 24.40 15.79 -11.44
N ASP A 81 23.69 16.35 -12.42
CA ASP A 81 22.23 16.39 -12.44
C ASP A 81 21.63 14.97 -12.52
N LEU A 82 22.21 14.09 -13.35
CA LEU A 82 21.83 12.68 -13.41
C LEU A 82 22.04 11.97 -12.07
N GLY A 83 23.10 12.32 -11.33
CA GLY A 83 23.32 11.79 -9.97
C GLY A 83 22.21 12.22 -9.00
N LEU A 84 21.82 13.50 -9.02
CA LEU A 84 20.73 14.01 -8.20
C LEU A 84 19.39 13.37 -8.58
N GLN A 85 19.08 13.29 -9.87
CA GLN A 85 17.87 12.64 -10.37
C GLN A 85 17.75 11.18 -9.92
N ARG A 86 18.86 10.42 -9.94
CA ARG A 86 18.85 9.03 -9.46
C ARG A 86 18.46 8.94 -7.98
N ASN A 87 18.98 9.84 -7.15
CA ASN A 87 18.63 9.88 -5.73
C ASN A 87 17.16 10.26 -5.53
N GLU A 88 16.66 11.24 -6.27
CA GLU A 88 15.25 11.63 -6.25
C GLU A 88 14.34 10.47 -6.68
N PHE A 89 14.68 9.75 -7.77
CA PHE A 89 13.93 8.58 -8.20
C PHE A 89 13.92 7.47 -7.14
N SER A 90 15.03 7.26 -6.44
CA SER A 90 15.07 6.28 -5.34
C SER A 90 14.08 6.66 -4.24
N THR A 91 14.12 7.92 -3.79
CA THR A 91 13.20 8.42 -2.74
C THR A 91 11.74 8.38 -3.19
N GLN A 92 11.47 8.76 -4.45
CA GLN A 92 10.13 8.69 -5.03
C GLN A 92 9.62 7.24 -5.08
N ASN A 93 10.47 6.29 -5.45
CA ASN A 93 10.08 4.87 -5.49
C ASN A 93 9.73 4.34 -4.11
N GLU A 94 10.46 4.71 -3.07
CA GLU A 94 10.14 4.34 -1.69
C GLU A 94 8.79 4.94 -1.25
N THR A 95 8.57 6.21 -1.54
CA THR A 95 7.30 6.90 -1.26
C THR A 95 6.12 6.24 -2.00
N LEU A 96 6.29 5.95 -3.30
CA LEU A 96 5.27 5.27 -4.11
C LEU A 96 4.97 3.85 -3.60
N LYS A 97 5.99 3.14 -3.13
CA LYS A 97 5.82 1.81 -2.53
C LYS A 97 4.96 1.88 -1.28
N LEU A 98 5.23 2.84 -0.40
CA LEU A 98 4.42 3.07 0.80
C LEU A 98 2.98 3.48 0.45
N GLN A 99 2.79 4.43 -0.47
CA GLN A 99 1.46 4.86 -0.92
C GLN A 99 0.63 3.71 -1.51
N ARG A 100 1.25 2.84 -2.34
CA ARG A 100 0.57 1.66 -2.89
C ARG A 100 0.15 0.70 -1.79
N PHE A 101 1.03 0.47 -0.82
CA PHE A 101 0.72 -0.36 0.34
C PHE A 101 -0.46 0.22 1.12
N GLU A 102 -0.42 1.50 1.47
CA GLU A 102 -1.47 2.18 2.23
C GLU A 102 -2.82 2.16 1.50
N ASN A 103 -2.83 2.48 0.21
CA ASN A 103 -4.04 2.42 -0.60
C ASN A 103 -4.65 1.01 -0.60
N THR A 104 -3.82 -0.02 -0.77
CA THR A 104 -4.28 -1.40 -0.73
C THR A 104 -4.80 -1.77 0.66
N PHE A 105 -4.07 -1.40 1.71
CA PHE A 105 -4.46 -1.65 3.10
C PHE A 105 -5.81 -1.01 3.45
N PHE A 106 -6.01 0.27 3.13
CA PHE A 106 -7.28 0.94 3.42
C PHE A 106 -8.44 0.42 2.57
N ASN A 107 -8.19 0.04 1.32
CA ASN A 107 -9.19 -0.64 0.50
C ASN A 107 -9.61 -1.99 1.10
N MET A 108 -8.65 -2.76 1.61
CA MET A 108 -8.96 -4.02 2.31
C MET A 108 -9.74 -3.77 3.60
N LEU A 109 -9.41 -2.73 4.38
CA LEU A 109 -10.21 -2.35 5.57
C LEU A 109 -11.64 -1.94 5.20
N SER A 110 -11.79 -1.17 4.13
CA SER A 110 -13.11 -0.79 3.61
C SER A 110 -13.93 -2.01 3.20
N LEU A 111 -13.32 -2.94 2.46
CA LEU A 111 -13.95 -4.20 2.08
C LEU A 111 -14.34 -5.04 3.31
N GLN A 112 -13.52 -5.06 4.36
CA GLN A 112 -13.87 -5.72 5.62
C GLN A 112 -15.15 -5.14 6.25
N GLN A 113 -15.30 -3.81 6.22
CA GLN A 113 -16.52 -3.18 6.71
C GLN A 113 -17.73 -3.49 5.83
N GLN A 114 -17.57 -3.59 4.53
CA GLN A 114 -18.65 -4.03 3.62
C GLN A 114 -19.05 -5.47 3.92
N ILE A 115 -18.09 -6.38 4.07
CA ILE A 115 -18.36 -7.77 4.46
C ILE A 115 -19.15 -7.82 5.76
N VAL A 116 -18.79 -7.02 6.76
CA VAL A 116 -19.55 -6.95 8.03
C VAL A 116 -20.97 -6.47 7.80
N ASN A 117 -21.15 -5.41 7.01
CA ASN A 117 -22.48 -4.84 6.75
C ASN A 117 -23.40 -5.78 5.97
N ASP A 118 -22.80 -6.62 5.10
CA ASP A 118 -23.53 -7.59 4.27
C ASP A 118 -23.92 -8.85 5.03
N LEU A 119 -23.35 -9.07 6.24
CA LEU A 119 -23.77 -10.18 7.10
C LEU A 119 -25.25 -10.02 7.46
N SER A 120 -26.03 -11.06 7.22
CA SER A 120 -27.45 -11.07 7.58
C SER A 120 -27.89 -12.48 7.96
N PHE A 121 -28.78 -12.55 8.92
CA PHE A 121 -29.41 -13.77 9.38
C PHE A 121 -30.90 -13.52 9.68
N THR A 122 -31.74 -14.39 9.19
CA THR A 122 -33.19 -14.34 9.51
C THR A 122 -33.47 -15.42 10.52
N ASP A 123 -33.88 -15.00 11.72
CA ASP A 123 -34.36 -15.92 12.77
C ASP A 123 -35.90 -16.00 12.70
N ILE A 124 -36.37 -17.21 12.53
CA ILE A 124 -37.82 -17.50 12.51
C ILE A 124 -38.21 -17.86 13.92
N GLY A 125 -38.73 -16.88 14.64
CA GLY A 125 -39.22 -17.03 16.01
C GLY A 125 -40.73 -17.25 16.08
N LYS A 126 -41.18 -17.85 17.16
CA LYS A 126 -42.62 -17.88 17.54
C LYS A 126 -42.81 -16.88 18.67
N GLU A 127 -43.64 -15.88 18.46
CA GLU A 127 -43.99 -14.92 19.47
C GLU A 127 -45.43 -15.15 19.92
N ARG A 128 -45.68 -15.13 21.21
CA ARG A 128 -47.02 -15.22 21.75
C ARG A 128 -47.64 -13.83 21.80
N VAL A 129 -48.58 -13.59 20.92
CA VAL A 129 -49.36 -12.37 20.91
C VAL A 129 -50.67 -12.65 21.64
N ILE A 130 -51.03 -11.79 22.57
CA ILE A 130 -52.31 -11.86 23.28
C ILE A 130 -53.30 -11.02 22.48
N GLU A 131 -54.24 -11.70 21.86
CA GLU A 131 -55.35 -11.08 21.12
C GLU A 131 -56.69 -11.33 21.84
N ASP A 132 -57.64 -10.43 21.60
CA ASP A 132 -59.03 -10.70 22.07
C ASP A 132 -59.62 -11.89 21.31
N ALA A 133 -60.25 -12.79 22.04
CA ALA A 133 -60.84 -13.99 21.43
C ALA A 133 -61.93 -13.58 20.44
N PRO A 134 -62.14 -14.35 19.35
CA PRO A 134 -63.29 -14.13 18.45
C PRO A 134 -64.61 -14.19 19.14
N ASP A 135 -64.72 -14.97 20.24
CA ASP A 135 -65.87 -15.00 21.13
C ASP A 135 -65.59 -14.15 22.39
N PRO A 136 -66.29 -13.05 22.62
CA PRO A 136 -66.07 -12.14 23.75
C PRO A 136 -66.16 -12.82 25.12
N SER A 137 -66.82 -13.97 25.20
CA SER A 137 -66.96 -14.75 26.47
C SER A 137 -65.66 -15.44 26.89
N LEU A 138 -64.75 -15.64 25.97
CA LEU A 138 -63.45 -16.30 26.20
C LEU A 138 -62.30 -15.31 26.59
N GLY A 139 -62.57 -14.02 26.58
CA GLY A 139 -61.59 -12.99 26.96
C GLY A 139 -60.40 -12.93 26.00
N ARG A 140 -59.20 -12.88 26.54
CA ARG A 140 -57.93 -12.80 25.76
C ARG A 140 -57.32 -14.18 25.59
N ILE A 141 -56.96 -14.52 24.35
CA ILE A 141 -56.32 -15.78 24.01
C ILE A 141 -54.87 -15.50 23.55
N ALA A 142 -53.98 -16.40 23.92
CA ALA A 142 -52.59 -16.36 23.44
C ALA A 142 -52.52 -17.10 22.09
N LYS A 143 -52.12 -16.36 21.06
CA LYS A 143 -51.89 -16.91 19.71
C LYS A 143 -50.41 -16.89 19.42
N GLU A 144 -49.87 -18.01 18.95
CA GLU A 144 -48.51 -18.05 18.46
C GLU A 144 -48.48 -17.48 17.05
N VAL A 145 -47.70 -16.40 16.88
CA VAL A 145 -47.46 -15.76 15.59
C VAL A 145 -46.01 -16.02 15.23
N ILE A 146 -45.77 -16.42 13.99
CA ILE A 146 -44.40 -16.55 13.45
C ILE A 146 -43.91 -15.14 13.14
N VAL A 147 -42.79 -14.76 13.75
CA VAL A 147 -42.15 -13.45 13.53
C VAL A 147 -40.76 -13.69 12.99
N ASP A 148 -40.49 -13.12 11.82
CA ASP A 148 -39.16 -13.15 11.22
C ASP A 148 -38.36 -11.98 11.75
N LYS A 149 -37.32 -12.27 12.54
CA LYS A 149 -36.35 -11.27 13.02
C LYS A 149 -35.10 -11.30 12.13
N VAL A 150 -34.85 -10.23 11.39
CA VAL A 150 -33.66 -10.11 10.56
C VAL A 150 -32.55 -9.39 11.34
N ILE A 151 -31.47 -10.09 11.61
CA ILE A 151 -30.26 -9.59 12.29
C ILE A 151 -29.21 -9.26 11.23
N LYS A 152 -28.63 -8.06 11.27
CA LYS A 152 -27.68 -7.60 10.25
C LYS A 152 -26.39 -7.08 10.84
N GLY A 153 -25.32 -7.20 10.06
CA GLY A 153 -24.06 -6.58 10.36
C GLY A 153 -23.44 -7.05 11.67
N ARG A 154 -22.91 -6.11 12.44
CA ARG A 154 -22.23 -6.38 13.73
C ARG A 154 -23.15 -6.97 14.80
N GLU A 155 -24.44 -6.69 14.72
CA GLU A 155 -25.42 -7.27 15.64
C GLU A 155 -25.40 -8.81 15.57
N LEU A 156 -25.08 -9.38 14.42
CA LEU A 156 -25.00 -10.82 14.24
C LEU A 156 -23.95 -11.47 15.15
N PHE A 157 -22.81 -10.80 15.39
CA PHE A 157 -21.78 -11.31 16.33
C PHE A 157 -22.28 -11.32 17.78
N PHE A 158 -23.02 -10.30 18.18
CA PHE A 158 -23.67 -10.27 19.48
C PHE A 158 -24.76 -11.31 19.60
N TYR A 159 -25.65 -11.36 18.63
CA TYR A 159 -26.78 -12.27 18.60
C TYR A 159 -26.35 -13.74 18.68
N SER A 160 -25.37 -14.12 17.87
CA SER A 160 -24.82 -15.47 17.88
C SER A 160 -24.10 -15.82 19.19
N PHE A 161 -23.58 -14.83 19.89
CA PHE A 161 -22.89 -15.04 21.15
C PHE A 161 -23.84 -15.16 22.35
N VAL A 162 -24.91 -14.34 22.41
CA VAL A 162 -25.79 -14.20 23.58
C VAL A 162 -27.07 -15.00 23.43
N GLU A 163 -27.76 -14.84 22.32
CA GLU A 163 -29.14 -15.39 22.19
C GLU A 163 -29.16 -16.83 21.69
N ARG A 164 -28.22 -17.24 20.87
CA ARG A 164 -28.17 -18.59 20.28
C ARG A 164 -27.49 -19.68 21.11
N PRO A 165 -26.65 -19.44 22.13
CA PRO A 165 -26.11 -20.52 22.95
C PRO A 165 -27.20 -21.44 23.58
N HIS A 166 -28.42 -20.94 23.71
CA HIS A 166 -29.53 -21.65 24.31
C HIS A 166 -30.21 -22.68 23.38
N TYR A 167 -30.00 -22.58 22.07
CA TYR A 167 -30.59 -23.52 21.11
C TYR A 167 -29.89 -24.88 21.07
N PHE A 168 -28.71 -24.99 21.63
CA PHE A 168 -27.92 -26.22 21.63
C PHE A 168 -28.05 -26.98 22.96
N LYS A 169 -29.25 -27.26 23.38
CA LYS A 169 -29.47 -28.36 24.30
C LYS A 169 -29.33 -29.62 23.47
N LEU A 170 -28.27 -30.38 23.73
CA LEU A 170 -28.17 -31.73 23.18
C LEU A 170 -29.41 -32.53 23.60
N ALA A 171 -29.86 -33.44 22.74
CA ALA A 171 -31.03 -34.26 22.96
C ALA A 171 -31.00 -35.11 24.26
N ASP A 172 -29.82 -35.27 24.84
CA ASP A 172 -29.52 -35.98 26.08
C ASP A 172 -29.54 -35.10 27.36
N GLY A 173 -29.88 -33.82 27.25
CA GLY A 173 -29.99 -32.91 28.39
C GLY A 173 -28.66 -32.42 28.97
N HIS A 174 -27.50 -32.82 28.43
CA HIS A 174 -26.21 -32.34 28.86
C HIS A 174 -25.91 -30.98 28.22
N THR A 175 -25.75 -29.97 29.07
CA THR A 175 -25.18 -28.68 28.65
C THR A 175 -23.68 -28.87 28.38
N GLN A 176 -23.28 -28.90 27.14
CA GLN A 176 -21.85 -28.70 26.82
C GLN A 176 -21.39 -27.40 27.45
N LYS A 177 -20.15 -27.39 27.96
CA LYS A 177 -19.54 -26.16 28.45
C LYS A 177 -19.67 -25.08 27.36
N ALA A 178 -20.06 -23.87 27.78
CA ALA A 178 -20.38 -22.77 26.85
C ALA A 178 -19.30 -22.50 25.78
N GLU A 179 -18.05 -22.88 26.08
CA GLU A 179 -16.91 -22.77 25.17
C GLU A 179 -16.98 -23.79 24.02
N GLY A 180 -17.27 -25.04 24.30
CA GLY A 180 -17.44 -26.06 23.27
C GLY A 180 -18.62 -25.74 22.34
N MET A 181 -19.65 -25.12 22.89
CA MET A 181 -20.83 -24.67 22.14
C MET A 181 -20.46 -23.51 21.20
N ARG A 182 -19.64 -22.54 21.65
CA ARG A 182 -19.19 -21.43 20.81
C ARG A 182 -18.26 -21.89 19.71
N GLN A 183 -17.35 -22.83 20.00
CA GLN A 183 -16.53 -23.48 18.96
C GLN A 183 -17.42 -24.20 17.93
N TYR A 184 -18.42 -24.91 18.38
CA TYR A 184 -19.38 -25.57 17.49
C TYR A 184 -20.12 -24.55 16.61
N LEU A 185 -20.61 -23.45 17.18
CA LEU A 185 -21.25 -22.37 16.44
C LEU A 185 -20.31 -21.75 15.41
N TYR A 186 -19.05 -21.58 15.75
CA TYR A 186 -18.05 -21.07 14.81
C TYR A 186 -17.85 -22.01 13.62
N PHE A 187 -17.75 -23.32 13.86
CA PHE A 187 -17.53 -24.31 12.81
C PHE A 187 -18.75 -24.56 11.93
N ASN A 188 -19.93 -24.61 12.54
CA ASN A 188 -21.16 -24.97 11.85
C ASN A 188 -22.01 -23.76 11.46
N GLY A 189 -21.48 -22.54 11.72
CA GLY A 189 -22.22 -21.31 11.48
C GLY A 189 -23.43 -21.16 12.41
N LEU A 190 -24.32 -20.25 12.06
CA LEU A 190 -25.58 -20.00 12.79
C LEU A 190 -26.73 -20.87 12.29
N SER A 191 -26.46 -21.94 11.57
CA SER A 191 -27.51 -22.75 11.01
C SER A 191 -28.29 -23.49 12.09
N SER A 192 -29.58 -23.54 11.92
CA SER A 192 -30.44 -24.44 12.61
C SER A 192 -30.15 -25.88 12.21
N TYR A 193 -30.51 -26.76 13.06
CA TYR A 193 -30.41 -28.23 13.15
C TYR A 193 -30.66 -29.06 11.88
N ASP A 194 -30.74 -28.46 10.70
CA ASP A 194 -31.00 -29.22 9.47
C ASP A 194 -29.66 -29.50 8.78
N ASP A 195 -29.19 -30.72 8.83
CA ASP A 195 -27.88 -31.22 8.42
C ASP A 195 -27.52 -31.00 6.94
N SER A 196 -28.42 -30.45 6.15
CA SER A 196 -28.23 -30.33 4.71
C SER A 196 -27.75 -28.99 4.20
N TYR A 197 -27.82 -27.90 4.99
CA TYR A 197 -27.42 -26.56 4.58
C TYR A 197 -26.88 -25.75 5.78
N THR A 198 -25.61 -25.82 6.03
CA THR A 198 -24.92 -24.91 6.98
C THR A 198 -24.35 -23.71 6.26
N PRO A 199 -25.03 -22.56 6.20
CA PRO A 199 -24.40 -21.35 5.71
C PRO A 199 -23.30 -20.91 6.69
N THR A 200 -22.09 -20.81 6.21
CA THR A 200 -20.93 -20.37 6.97
C THR A 200 -20.89 -18.84 6.99
N TYR A 201 -21.64 -18.22 7.90
CA TYR A 201 -21.78 -16.76 7.95
C TYR A 201 -20.49 -16.02 8.19
N PHE A 202 -19.53 -16.59 8.92
CA PHE A 202 -18.30 -15.92 9.32
C PHE A 202 -17.05 -16.33 8.55
N ASP A 203 -17.10 -17.31 7.67
CA ASP A 203 -15.93 -17.83 6.98
C ASP A 203 -15.20 -16.78 6.16
N HIS A 204 -15.93 -16.06 5.32
CA HIS A 204 -15.36 -15.01 4.48
C HIS A 204 -14.89 -13.82 5.30
N TYR A 205 -15.56 -13.49 6.41
CA TYR A 205 -15.16 -12.45 7.34
C TYR A 205 -13.77 -12.75 7.93
N PHE A 206 -13.56 -13.91 8.54
CA PHE A 206 -12.28 -14.26 9.15
C PHE A 206 -11.17 -14.52 8.13
N ARG A 207 -11.52 -15.06 6.97
CA ARG A 207 -10.57 -15.23 5.87
C ARG A 207 -10.04 -13.89 5.38
N HIS A 208 -10.91 -12.92 5.22
CA HIS A 208 -10.53 -11.59 4.78
C HIS A 208 -9.73 -10.87 5.88
N LEU A 209 -10.16 -10.92 7.13
CA LEU A 209 -9.44 -10.36 8.27
C LEU A 209 -8.01 -10.94 8.39
N TYR A 210 -7.88 -12.27 8.27
CA TYR A 210 -6.58 -12.92 8.20
C TYR A 210 -5.72 -12.37 7.06
N THR A 211 -6.32 -12.16 5.89
CA THR A 211 -5.61 -11.67 4.70
C THR A 211 -5.08 -10.25 4.91
N ILE A 212 -5.85 -9.37 5.57
CA ILE A 212 -5.40 -8.01 5.93
C ILE A 212 -4.17 -8.07 6.84
N VAL A 213 -4.26 -8.85 7.92
CA VAL A 213 -3.14 -8.93 8.88
C VAL A 213 -1.91 -9.56 8.24
N LYS A 214 -2.10 -10.60 7.42
CA LYS A 214 -1.02 -11.23 6.67
C LYS A 214 -0.40 -10.29 5.63
N PHE A 215 -1.19 -9.45 4.98
CA PHE A 215 -0.70 -8.44 4.04
C PHE A 215 0.25 -7.46 4.74
N VAL A 216 -0.10 -7.02 5.94
CA VAL A 216 0.79 -6.18 6.77
C VAL A 216 2.03 -6.95 7.20
N ASP A 217 1.88 -8.20 7.64
CA ASP A 217 3.01 -9.05 8.08
C ASP A 217 4.04 -9.27 6.96
N ASN A 218 3.59 -9.45 5.73
CA ASN A 218 4.42 -9.69 4.55
C ASN A 218 5.06 -8.42 3.95
N ALA A 219 4.80 -7.23 4.49
CA ALA A 219 5.40 -6.00 4.00
C ALA A 219 6.85 -5.84 4.51
N ASP A 220 7.83 -6.44 3.82
CA ASP A 220 9.23 -6.52 4.25
C ASP A 220 9.91 -5.16 4.39
N PHE A 221 9.40 -4.13 3.72
CA PHE A 221 9.92 -2.76 3.79
C PHE A 221 9.44 -1.98 5.02
N LEU A 222 8.47 -2.51 5.77
CA LEU A 222 7.99 -1.92 7.02
C LEU A 222 8.72 -2.52 8.21
N SER A 223 9.12 -1.68 9.14
CA SER A 223 9.60 -2.09 10.46
C SER A 223 8.50 -2.76 11.26
N PHE A 224 8.87 -3.50 12.32
CA PHE A 224 7.88 -4.12 13.20
C PHE A 224 6.94 -3.10 13.83
N ASP A 225 7.45 -1.94 14.24
CA ASP A 225 6.65 -0.87 14.86
C ASP A 225 5.62 -0.29 13.89
N GLU A 226 5.99 -0.13 12.62
CA GLU A 226 5.05 0.30 11.59
C GLU A 226 3.98 -0.77 11.32
N LYS A 227 4.36 -2.04 11.20
CA LYS A 227 3.42 -3.17 11.09
C LYS A 227 2.46 -3.20 12.29
N TYR A 228 2.98 -2.97 13.49
CA TYR A 228 2.17 -2.92 14.70
C TYR A 228 1.17 -1.76 14.69
N LYS A 229 1.54 -0.58 14.15
CA LYS A 229 0.62 0.56 13.97
C LYS A 229 -0.53 0.19 13.03
N TYR A 230 -0.25 -0.38 11.86
CA TYR A 230 -1.30 -0.81 10.92
C TYR A 230 -2.22 -1.89 11.51
N THR A 231 -1.66 -2.88 12.20
CA THR A 231 -2.47 -3.92 12.85
C THR A 231 -3.26 -3.38 14.05
N THR A 232 -2.81 -2.31 14.70
CA THR A 232 -3.60 -1.58 15.70
C THR A 232 -4.81 -0.89 15.07
N MET A 233 -4.67 -0.34 13.85
CA MET A 233 -5.82 0.19 13.10
C MET A 233 -6.83 -0.92 12.78
N VAL A 234 -6.36 -2.10 12.34
CA VAL A 234 -7.25 -3.26 12.15
C VAL A 234 -8.00 -3.59 13.44
N ARG A 235 -7.30 -3.70 14.57
CA ARG A 235 -7.91 -3.97 15.87
C ARG A 235 -8.96 -2.93 16.27
N ALA A 236 -8.71 -1.65 15.98
CA ALA A 236 -9.63 -0.56 16.29
C ALA A 236 -10.95 -0.64 15.51
N THR A 237 -10.99 -1.34 14.38
CA THR A 237 -12.23 -1.56 13.62
C THR A 237 -13.09 -2.69 14.17
N LEU A 238 -12.56 -3.53 15.06
CA LEU A 238 -13.26 -4.70 15.60
C LEU A 238 -14.09 -4.33 16.82
N SER A 239 -15.35 -4.73 16.83
CA SER A 239 -16.23 -4.63 17.98
C SER A 239 -15.85 -5.65 19.07
N ARG A 240 -16.43 -5.46 20.28
CA ARG A 240 -16.22 -6.38 21.41
C ARG A 240 -16.52 -7.83 21.06
N HIS A 241 -17.64 -8.07 20.40
CA HIS A 241 -18.08 -9.44 20.07
C HIS A 241 -17.28 -10.01 18.88
N GLU A 242 -16.83 -9.18 17.95
CA GLU A 242 -15.90 -9.62 16.91
C GLU A 242 -14.56 -10.09 17.50
N LEU A 243 -14.05 -9.41 18.55
CA LEU A 243 -12.84 -9.87 19.27
C LEU A 243 -13.04 -11.22 19.96
N ILE A 244 -14.22 -11.46 20.55
CA ILE A 244 -14.55 -12.75 21.16
C ILE A 244 -14.58 -13.87 20.10
N TRP A 245 -15.22 -13.61 18.97
CA TRP A 245 -15.25 -14.59 17.87
C TRP A 245 -13.85 -14.77 17.23
N LEU A 246 -13.04 -13.73 17.16
CA LEU A 246 -11.64 -13.84 16.72
C LEU A 246 -10.83 -14.74 17.67
N TYR A 247 -11.07 -14.66 18.97
CA TYR A 247 -10.50 -15.56 19.95
C TYR A 247 -10.86 -17.03 19.65
N TYR A 248 -12.15 -17.34 19.48
CA TYR A 248 -12.58 -18.69 19.15
C TYR A 248 -12.05 -19.16 17.79
N ASN A 249 -11.95 -18.29 16.81
CA ASN A 249 -11.28 -18.59 15.55
C ASN A 249 -9.82 -18.98 15.78
N GLY A 250 -9.08 -18.19 16.55
CA GLY A 250 -7.66 -18.42 16.83
C GLY A 250 -7.35 -19.75 17.51
N ILE A 251 -8.27 -20.27 18.33
CA ILE A 251 -8.11 -21.58 19.02
C ILE A 251 -8.68 -22.75 18.22
N SER A 252 -9.53 -22.48 17.23
CA SER A 252 -10.15 -23.48 16.39
C SER A 252 -9.15 -24.21 15.50
N SER A 253 -9.50 -25.39 14.99
CA SER A 253 -8.67 -26.14 14.05
C SER A 253 -8.33 -25.33 12.78
N VAL A 254 -9.21 -24.41 12.36
CA VAL A 254 -9.04 -23.57 11.18
C VAL A 254 -8.02 -22.45 11.42
N GLY A 255 -8.16 -21.75 12.55
CA GLY A 255 -7.32 -20.59 12.87
C GLY A 255 -6.00 -20.91 13.54
N LYS A 256 -5.93 -22.01 14.31
CA LYS A 256 -4.80 -22.38 15.17
C LYS A 256 -3.45 -22.42 14.44
N GLN A 257 -3.42 -22.92 13.23
CA GLN A 257 -2.16 -23.13 12.50
C GLN A 257 -1.61 -21.82 11.91
N LYS A 258 -2.47 -20.95 11.42
CA LYS A 258 -2.09 -19.77 10.64
C LYS A 258 -2.40 -18.44 11.34
N PHE A 259 -3.66 -18.22 11.70
CA PHE A 259 -4.11 -16.93 12.21
C PHE A 259 -3.69 -16.69 13.65
N LYS A 260 -3.69 -17.72 14.49
CA LYS A 260 -3.26 -17.61 15.90
C LYS A 260 -1.90 -16.93 16.03
N LYS A 261 -0.90 -17.31 15.20
CA LYS A 261 0.44 -16.73 15.23
C LYS A 261 0.43 -15.21 14.97
N LEU A 262 -0.42 -14.75 14.05
CA LEU A 262 -0.55 -13.33 13.72
C LEU A 262 -1.32 -12.57 14.80
N ILE A 263 -2.40 -13.17 15.32
CA ILE A 263 -3.17 -12.62 16.45
C ILE A 263 -2.22 -12.36 17.63
N GLU A 264 -1.38 -13.33 17.93
CA GLU A 264 -0.36 -13.26 18.95
C GLU A 264 0.67 -12.17 18.68
N ARG A 265 1.31 -12.24 17.53
CA ARG A 265 2.39 -11.33 17.13
C ARG A 265 2.00 -9.87 17.24
N TYR A 266 0.76 -9.54 16.86
CA TYR A 266 0.27 -8.16 16.81
C TYR A 266 -0.70 -7.79 17.94
N SER A 267 -0.86 -8.66 18.94
CA SER A 267 -1.73 -8.43 20.10
C SER A 267 -3.15 -7.99 19.69
N LEU A 268 -3.74 -8.65 18.70
CA LEU A 268 -5.06 -8.26 18.18
C LEU A 268 -6.16 -8.37 19.24
N LEU A 269 -5.98 -9.22 20.26
CA LEU A 269 -6.92 -9.43 21.35
C LEU A 269 -6.64 -8.56 22.59
N LYS A 270 -5.76 -7.55 22.51
CA LYS A 270 -5.38 -6.72 23.67
C LYS A 270 -6.57 -6.12 24.43
N ASN A 271 -7.67 -5.81 23.71
CA ASN A 271 -8.84 -5.15 24.29
C ASN A 271 -10.01 -6.13 24.53
N ILE A 272 -9.76 -7.43 24.53
CA ILE A 272 -10.81 -8.43 24.76
C ILE A 272 -11.32 -8.37 26.19
N ARG A 273 -12.62 -8.55 26.35
CA ARG A 273 -13.28 -8.69 27.67
C ARG A 273 -13.20 -10.14 28.11
N GLU A 274 -12.25 -10.46 29.00
CA GLU A 274 -12.01 -11.81 29.51
C GLU A 274 -13.22 -12.33 30.31
N ASP A 275 -13.98 -11.46 30.95
CA ASP A 275 -15.19 -11.79 31.70
C ASP A 275 -16.34 -12.32 30.82
N LEU A 276 -16.28 -12.03 29.54
CA LEU A 276 -17.26 -12.57 28.56
C LEU A 276 -16.84 -13.93 28.00
N LEU A 277 -15.62 -14.37 28.26
CA LEU A 277 -15.14 -15.68 27.84
C LEU A 277 -15.55 -16.68 28.93
N SER A 278 -16.32 -17.72 28.56
CA SER A 278 -16.68 -18.79 29.49
C SER A 278 -15.48 -19.76 29.67
N LEU A 279 -14.38 -19.24 30.17
CA LEU A 279 -13.17 -20.02 30.42
C LEU A 279 -13.28 -20.73 31.79
N SER A 280 -13.13 -22.06 31.80
CA SER A 280 -12.67 -22.70 33.03
C SER A 280 -11.22 -22.28 33.28
N LYS A 281 -10.81 -22.09 34.53
CA LYS A 281 -9.44 -21.70 34.88
C LYS A 281 -8.37 -22.61 34.26
N GLU A 282 -8.68 -23.85 33.93
CA GLU A 282 -7.83 -24.84 33.27
C GLU A 282 -7.54 -24.58 31.79
N ASN A 283 -8.39 -23.83 31.11
CA ASN A 283 -8.18 -23.49 29.69
C ASN A 283 -7.51 -22.14 29.48
N LEU A 284 -7.29 -21.36 30.54
CA LEU A 284 -6.52 -20.11 30.53
C LEU A 284 -5.04 -20.33 30.14
N ASP A 285 -4.49 -21.52 30.43
CA ASP A 285 -3.11 -21.86 30.08
C ASP A 285 -2.89 -22.07 28.57
N ILE A 286 -3.93 -22.40 27.83
CA ILE A 286 -3.86 -22.57 26.36
C ILE A 286 -3.79 -21.22 25.66
N ILE A 287 -4.26 -20.17 26.33
CA ILE A 287 -4.18 -18.81 25.84
C ILE A 287 -3.69 -17.96 26.99
N THR A 288 -2.44 -17.95 27.16
CA THR A 288 -1.80 -16.93 27.94
C THR A 288 -2.00 -15.60 27.22
N ILE A 289 -3.20 -15.02 27.31
CA ILE A 289 -3.42 -13.60 26.98
C ILE A 289 -2.36 -12.77 27.71
N LYS A 290 -1.91 -13.21 28.87
CA LYS A 290 -0.74 -12.67 29.60
C LYS A 290 0.61 -12.98 28.94
N GLY A 291 0.77 -14.11 28.27
CA GLY A 291 1.98 -14.42 27.48
C GLY A 291 2.14 -13.60 26.22
N PHE A 292 1.04 -13.06 25.70
CA PHE A 292 1.03 -12.17 24.55
C PHE A 292 1.75 -10.84 24.75
N ASN A 293 1.71 -10.28 25.95
CA ASN A 293 2.27 -8.95 26.22
C ASN A 293 3.69 -8.96 26.76
N GLN A 294 4.13 -10.03 27.39
CA GLN A 294 5.39 -9.96 28.15
C GLN A 294 6.61 -10.45 27.37
N LYS A 295 6.48 -11.48 26.57
CA LYS A 295 7.65 -12.08 25.91
C LYS A 295 8.18 -11.31 24.71
N TRP A 296 7.32 -10.55 24.01
CA TRP A 296 7.72 -9.74 22.85
C TRP A 296 8.07 -8.29 23.22
N LEU A 297 7.44 -7.72 24.24
CA LEU A 297 7.81 -6.38 24.74
C LEU A 297 9.13 -6.38 25.51
N TRP A 298 9.47 -7.48 26.18
CA TRP A 298 10.72 -7.60 26.95
C TRP A 298 11.91 -8.07 26.11
N GLY A 299 11.68 -8.76 25.01
CA GLY A 299 12.75 -9.26 24.13
C GLY A 299 13.43 -8.19 23.27
N ASN A 300 12.81 -7.03 23.08
CA ASN A 300 13.29 -5.96 22.19
C ASN A 300 13.51 -4.60 22.90
N GLY A 301 13.64 -4.57 24.24
CA GLY A 301 14.08 -3.35 24.95
C GLY A 301 13.12 -2.15 24.92
N LEU A 302 11.84 -2.36 24.60
CA LEU A 302 10.84 -1.30 24.63
C LEU A 302 10.28 -1.17 26.05
N SER A 303 10.76 -0.16 26.80
CA SER A 303 10.20 0.26 28.07
C SER A 303 8.75 0.72 27.90
N LEU A 304 7.89 0.28 28.82
CA LEU A 304 6.52 0.73 28.97
C LEU A 304 6.46 2.26 29.02
N ILE A 305 5.97 2.88 27.96
CA ILE A 305 5.39 4.21 28.07
C ILE A 305 3.93 3.99 28.42
N HIS A 306 3.58 4.34 29.66
CA HIS A 306 2.22 4.42 30.15
C HIS A 306 1.42 5.40 29.30
N ILE A 307 0.35 4.94 28.67
CA ILE A 307 -0.84 5.74 28.35
C ILE A 307 -2.06 4.97 28.82
#